data_67ff163de111651201d18cab9647e5b8
#
_entry.id   67ff163de111651201d18cab9647e5b8
#
_cell.length_a   1.000
_cell.length_b   1.000
_cell.length_c   1.000
_cell.angle_alpha   90.00
_cell.angle_beta   90.00
_cell.angle_gamma   90.00
#
_symmetry.space_group_name_H-M   'P 1'
#
loop_
_entity.id
_entity.type
_entity.pdbx_description
1 polymer ?
#
loop_
_entity_poly.entity_id
_entity_poly.type
_entity_poly.pdbx_seq_one_letter_code
_entity_poly.pdbx_strand_id
1 'polypeptide(L)'
;MTEKIALITGASRGLGAALSEKLSENHHIIAVARTVGGLEELDDRIKLKNGTATLAPMDITNRDAMSQLFSSIFEKWGRVDFWAHAAIHAPPLSPLNTIDLGDLDKTISTNVTATALLINFISPLINKKGDALFFDDPCSGKKFYGAYGSSKSAQISLVQSWANECKTFGPNITVFRPSPMKTALRARFFPGENKEDLLSPKIEAQRVLATLFDR
;
A
#
# COMPACT_ATOMS: atom_id res chain seq x y z
N MET A 1 10.08 23.40 -11.76
CA MET A 1 10.22 22.40 -10.65
C MET A 1 10.05 21.04 -11.27
N THR A 2 10.89 20.08 -10.97
CA THR A 2 10.71 18.69 -11.44
C THR A 2 9.50 18.07 -10.76
N GLU A 3 8.63 17.43 -11.54
CA GLU A 3 7.44 16.74 -11.07
C GLU A 3 7.81 15.67 -10.01
N LYS A 4 7.13 15.66 -8.88
CA LYS A 4 7.32 14.63 -7.85
C LYS A 4 6.56 13.37 -8.23
N ILE A 5 7.12 12.21 -7.94
CA ILE A 5 6.58 10.90 -8.32
C ILE A 5 6.16 10.13 -7.07
N ALA A 6 4.88 9.72 -7.03
CA ALA A 6 4.34 8.86 -5.98
C ALA A 6 3.90 7.51 -6.54
N LEU A 7 4.51 6.43 -6.05
CA LEU A 7 4.11 5.06 -6.34
C LEU A 7 3.13 4.56 -5.28
N ILE A 8 1.94 4.12 -5.69
CA ILE A 8 0.93 3.60 -4.77
C ILE A 8 0.53 2.18 -5.17
N THR A 9 0.87 1.20 -4.35
CA THR A 9 0.39 -0.17 -4.55
C THR A 9 -0.90 -0.41 -3.78
N GLY A 10 -1.86 -1.11 -4.39
CA GLY A 10 -3.21 -1.24 -3.84
C GLY A 10 -4.08 0.01 -4.09
N ALA A 11 -3.82 0.72 -5.18
CA ALA A 11 -4.41 2.02 -5.49
C ALA A 11 -5.89 1.97 -5.93
N SER A 12 -6.46 0.81 -6.29
CA SER A 12 -7.80 0.74 -6.89
C SER A 12 -8.96 1.04 -5.94
N ARG A 13 -8.75 1.00 -4.61
CA ARG A 13 -9.81 1.22 -3.61
C ARG A 13 -9.26 1.56 -2.23
N GLY A 14 -10.18 1.92 -1.33
CA GLY A 14 -9.88 2.12 0.10
C GLY A 14 -8.84 3.21 0.34
N LEU A 15 -7.93 2.94 1.27
CA LEU A 15 -6.91 3.91 1.68
C LEU A 15 -5.92 4.21 0.55
N GLY A 16 -5.50 3.20 -0.25
CA GLY A 16 -4.60 3.41 -1.38
C GLY A 16 -5.17 4.37 -2.42
N ALA A 17 -6.45 4.21 -2.80
CA ALA A 17 -7.12 5.13 -3.72
C ALA A 17 -7.25 6.55 -3.13
N ALA A 18 -7.59 6.66 -1.85
CA ALA A 18 -7.72 7.95 -1.17
C ALA A 18 -6.38 8.70 -1.06
N LEU A 19 -5.29 7.98 -0.79
CA LEU A 19 -3.93 8.54 -0.79
C LEU A 19 -3.52 9.00 -2.20
N SER A 20 -3.78 8.18 -3.23
CA SER A 20 -3.50 8.53 -4.62
C SER A 20 -4.23 9.82 -5.02
N GLU A 21 -5.52 9.91 -4.72
CA GLU A 21 -6.35 11.08 -5.01
C GLU A 21 -5.85 12.36 -4.28
N LYS A 22 -5.36 12.22 -3.04
CA LYS A 22 -4.85 13.38 -2.29
C LYS A 22 -3.44 13.77 -2.73
N LEU A 23 -2.56 12.81 -2.97
CA LEU A 23 -1.19 13.06 -3.42
C LEU A 23 -1.12 13.63 -4.84
N SER A 24 -2.14 13.37 -5.69
CA SER A 24 -2.18 13.87 -7.06
C SER A 24 -2.21 15.40 -7.18
N GLU A 25 -2.50 16.10 -6.09
CA GLU A 25 -2.41 17.57 -6.02
C GLU A 25 -0.97 18.09 -6.21
N ASN A 26 0.06 17.27 -5.90
CA ASN A 26 1.47 17.68 -5.92
C ASN A 26 2.41 16.62 -6.52
N HIS A 27 1.89 15.46 -6.93
CA HIS A 27 2.67 14.34 -7.45
C HIS A 27 2.02 13.75 -8.68
N HIS A 28 2.82 13.28 -9.62
CA HIS A 28 2.36 12.29 -10.60
C HIS A 28 2.19 10.94 -9.91
N ILE A 29 1.02 10.31 -10.08
CA ILE A 29 0.69 9.06 -9.40
C ILE A 29 0.98 7.86 -10.30
N ILE A 30 1.78 6.92 -9.81
CA ILE A 30 1.92 5.59 -10.42
C ILE A 30 1.02 4.66 -9.60
N ALA A 31 -0.14 4.34 -10.16
CA ALA A 31 -1.20 3.60 -9.47
C ALA A 31 -1.15 2.12 -9.85
N VAL A 32 -0.73 1.26 -8.91
CA VAL A 32 -0.60 -0.20 -9.11
C VAL A 32 -1.73 -0.93 -8.42
N ALA A 33 -2.51 -1.71 -9.16
CA ALA A 33 -3.51 -2.64 -8.62
C ALA A 33 -3.93 -3.65 -9.70
N ARG A 34 -4.60 -4.73 -9.30
CA ARG A 34 -5.08 -5.76 -10.24
C ARG A 34 -6.37 -5.38 -10.97
N THR A 35 -7.18 -4.51 -10.37
CA THR A 35 -8.54 -4.19 -10.84
C THR A 35 -8.49 -2.99 -11.78
N VAL A 36 -8.64 -3.23 -13.09
CA VAL A 36 -8.60 -2.19 -14.14
C VAL A 36 -9.65 -1.12 -13.86
N GLY A 37 -10.93 -1.46 -13.75
CA GLY A 37 -12.01 -0.47 -13.55
C GLY A 37 -11.82 0.39 -12.30
N GLY A 38 -11.28 -0.18 -11.20
CA GLY A 38 -10.97 0.63 -10.01
C GLY A 38 -9.79 1.59 -10.19
N LEU A 39 -8.86 1.31 -11.11
CA LEU A 39 -7.80 2.24 -11.50
C LEU A 39 -8.34 3.33 -12.44
N GLU A 40 -9.21 2.99 -13.38
CA GLU A 40 -9.87 3.94 -14.27
C GLU A 40 -10.73 4.94 -13.50
N GLU A 41 -11.55 4.47 -12.56
CA GLU A 41 -12.31 5.34 -11.65
C GLU A 41 -11.42 6.25 -10.80
N LEU A 42 -10.25 5.78 -10.40
CA LEU A 42 -9.26 6.59 -9.70
C LEU A 42 -8.68 7.67 -10.62
N ASP A 43 -8.32 7.32 -11.84
CA ASP A 43 -7.78 8.24 -12.84
C ASP A 43 -8.75 9.38 -13.14
N ASP A 44 -10.03 9.05 -13.30
CA ASP A 44 -11.09 10.05 -13.49
C ASP A 44 -11.16 11.03 -12.32
N ARG A 45 -11.09 10.54 -11.07
CA ARG A 45 -11.07 11.41 -9.89
C ARG A 45 -9.82 12.28 -9.79
N ILE A 46 -8.66 11.75 -10.22
CA ILE A 46 -7.40 12.50 -10.27
C ILE A 46 -7.47 13.60 -11.33
N LYS A 47 -7.98 13.28 -12.53
CA LYS A 47 -8.17 14.25 -13.62
C LYS A 47 -9.12 15.39 -13.25
N LEU A 48 -10.20 15.10 -12.53
CA LEU A 48 -11.13 16.12 -12.03
C LEU A 48 -10.45 17.13 -11.09
N LYS A 49 -9.30 16.77 -10.50
CA LYS A 49 -8.48 17.66 -9.66
C LYS A 49 -7.27 18.23 -10.39
N ASN A 50 -7.23 18.12 -11.72
CA ASN A 50 -6.11 18.52 -12.56
C ASN A 50 -4.79 17.79 -12.22
N GLY A 51 -4.87 16.62 -11.57
CA GLY A 51 -3.74 15.74 -11.33
C GLY A 51 -3.43 14.84 -12.52
N THR A 52 -2.35 14.07 -12.41
CA THR A 52 -1.91 13.13 -13.44
C THR A 52 -1.62 11.75 -12.85
N ALA A 53 -1.92 10.68 -13.59
CA ALA A 53 -1.60 9.33 -13.19
C ALA A 53 -1.12 8.45 -14.35
N THR A 54 -0.31 7.46 -14.02
CA THR A 54 0.01 6.30 -14.85
C THR A 54 -0.60 5.07 -14.19
N LEU A 55 -1.52 4.42 -14.88
CA LEU A 55 -2.18 3.22 -14.39
C LEU A 55 -1.34 1.98 -14.72
N ALA A 56 -1.07 1.15 -13.71
CA ALA A 56 -0.35 -0.10 -13.84
C ALA A 56 -1.25 -1.27 -13.35
N PRO A 57 -2.12 -1.82 -14.22
CA PRO A 57 -3.00 -2.94 -13.88
C PRO A 57 -2.20 -4.24 -13.76
N MET A 58 -1.53 -4.43 -12.63
CA MET A 58 -0.58 -5.51 -12.40
C MET A 58 -0.80 -6.18 -11.04
N ASP A 59 -0.42 -7.47 -10.94
CA ASP A 59 -0.30 -8.16 -9.66
C ASP A 59 1.11 -7.98 -9.10
N ILE A 60 1.21 -7.47 -7.89
CA ILE A 60 2.51 -7.23 -7.22
C ILE A 60 3.29 -8.52 -6.93
N THR A 61 2.65 -9.68 -6.99
CA THR A 61 3.31 -10.98 -6.84
C THR A 61 3.98 -11.47 -8.13
N ASN A 62 3.67 -10.84 -9.26
CA ASN A 62 4.31 -11.16 -10.54
C ASN A 62 5.65 -10.40 -10.63
N ARG A 63 6.74 -11.15 -10.40
CA ARG A 63 8.09 -10.61 -10.38
C ARG A 63 8.51 -9.93 -11.69
N ASP A 64 8.17 -10.53 -12.82
CA ASP A 64 8.58 -10.01 -14.12
C ASP A 64 7.83 -8.73 -14.47
N ALA A 65 6.52 -8.68 -14.18
CA ALA A 65 5.72 -7.47 -14.35
C ALA A 65 6.23 -6.33 -13.45
N MET A 66 6.59 -6.62 -12.20
CA MET A 66 7.18 -5.62 -11.31
C MET A 66 8.56 -5.17 -11.80
N SER A 67 9.42 -6.08 -12.23
CA SER A 67 10.73 -5.73 -12.83
C SER A 67 10.56 -4.75 -14.00
N GLN A 68 9.64 -5.04 -14.92
CA GLN A 68 9.36 -4.15 -16.07
C GLN A 68 8.82 -2.79 -15.63
N LEU A 69 7.91 -2.76 -14.65
CA LEU A 69 7.37 -1.51 -14.12
C LEU A 69 8.48 -0.63 -13.52
N PHE A 70 9.35 -1.20 -12.67
CA PHE A 70 10.42 -0.43 -12.05
C PHE A 70 11.48 0.01 -13.05
N SER A 71 11.79 -0.79 -14.10
CA SER A 71 12.62 -0.37 -15.22
C SER A 71 12.03 0.83 -15.96
N SER A 72 10.72 0.77 -16.27
CA SER A 72 10.02 1.89 -16.92
C SER A 72 9.97 3.15 -16.06
N ILE A 73 9.85 3.01 -14.73
CA ILE A 73 9.93 4.13 -13.79
C ILE A 73 11.32 4.76 -13.83
N PHE A 74 12.36 3.92 -13.83
CA PHE A 74 13.73 4.40 -13.91
C PHE A 74 14.00 5.17 -15.22
N GLU A 75 13.61 4.59 -16.35
CA GLU A 75 13.80 5.20 -17.67
C GLU A 75 13.07 6.55 -17.81
N LYS A 76 11.84 6.64 -17.29
CA LYS A 76 11.00 7.82 -17.49
C LYS A 76 11.27 8.94 -16.49
N TRP A 77 11.47 8.61 -15.21
CA TRP A 77 11.60 9.59 -14.13
C TRP A 77 12.90 9.51 -13.33
N GLY A 78 13.60 8.39 -13.38
CA GLY A 78 14.85 8.15 -12.67
C GLY A 78 14.74 8.02 -11.17
N ARG A 79 13.54 8.26 -10.58
CA ARG A 79 13.33 8.26 -9.13
C ARG A 79 11.87 8.07 -8.75
N VAL A 80 11.66 7.75 -7.48
CA VAL A 80 10.39 7.83 -6.77
C VAL A 80 10.57 8.71 -5.53
N ASP A 81 9.69 9.67 -5.30
CA ASP A 81 9.77 10.59 -4.16
C ASP A 81 8.89 10.10 -2.99
N PHE A 82 7.82 9.35 -3.27
CA PHE A 82 6.91 8.80 -2.27
C PHE A 82 6.44 7.40 -2.68
N TRP A 83 6.47 6.45 -1.76
CA TRP A 83 5.88 5.12 -1.94
C TRP A 83 4.90 4.79 -0.82
N ALA A 84 3.63 4.51 -1.15
CA ALA A 84 2.68 3.92 -0.21
C ALA A 84 2.36 2.47 -0.60
N HIS A 85 2.64 1.54 0.31
CA HIS A 85 2.33 0.12 0.11
C HIS A 85 1.03 -0.24 0.82
N ALA A 86 -0.10 -0.10 0.09
CA ALA A 86 -1.45 -0.43 0.58
C ALA A 86 -2.02 -1.72 -0.04
N ALA A 87 -1.27 -2.38 -0.91
CA ALA A 87 -1.65 -3.68 -1.46
C ALA A 87 -1.60 -4.75 -0.36
N ILE A 88 -2.71 -5.47 -0.18
CA ILE A 88 -2.86 -6.49 0.85
C ILE A 88 -3.80 -7.59 0.38
N HIS A 89 -3.51 -8.83 0.73
CA HIS A 89 -4.47 -9.94 0.67
C HIS A 89 -4.98 -10.22 2.08
N ALA A 90 -6.31 -10.32 2.21
CA ALA A 90 -6.97 -10.66 3.44
C ALA A 90 -7.93 -11.83 3.18
N PRO A 91 -7.58 -13.05 3.59
CA PRO A 91 -8.44 -14.21 3.46
C PRO A 91 -9.64 -14.11 4.43
N PRO A 92 -10.67 -14.93 4.28
CA PRO A 92 -11.69 -15.09 5.31
C PRO A 92 -11.08 -15.45 6.67
N LEU A 93 -11.68 -14.96 7.76
CA LEU A 93 -11.28 -15.37 9.11
C LEU A 93 -11.71 -16.81 9.34
N SER A 94 -10.79 -17.66 9.83
CA SER A 94 -11.05 -19.08 10.04
C SER A 94 -10.32 -19.61 11.28
N PRO A 95 -10.82 -20.69 11.93
CA PRO A 95 -10.05 -21.41 12.94
C PRO A 95 -8.75 -21.95 12.34
N LEU A 96 -7.67 -21.93 13.11
CA LEU A 96 -6.35 -22.32 12.61
C LEU A 96 -6.28 -23.81 12.20
N ASN A 97 -7.02 -24.67 12.87
CA ASN A 97 -7.08 -26.09 12.56
C ASN A 97 -7.87 -26.44 11.28
N THR A 98 -8.55 -25.46 10.69
CA THR A 98 -9.30 -25.60 9.43
C THR A 98 -8.92 -24.51 8.42
N ILE A 99 -7.72 -23.95 8.57
CA ILE A 99 -7.21 -22.93 7.65
C ILE A 99 -7.05 -23.51 6.25
N ASP A 100 -7.48 -22.76 5.24
CA ASP A 100 -7.18 -23.10 3.85
C ASP A 100 -5.72 -22.73 3.55
N LEU A 101 -4.92 -23.74 3.16
CA LEU A 101 -3.49 -23.55 2.88
C LEU A 101 -3.26 -22.71 1.61
N GLY A 102 -4.14 -22.77 0.62
CA GLY A 102 -4.07 -21.94 -0.58
C GLY A 102 -4.30 -20.45 -0.24
N ASP A 103 -5.23 -20.16 0.66
CA ASP A 103 -5.44 -18.81 1.19
C ASP A 103 -4.24 -18.34 2.03
N LEU A 104 -3.62 -19.22 2.81
CA LEU A 104 -2.39 -18.91 3.56
C LEU A 104 -1.24 -18.58 2.60
N ASP A 105 -0.97 -19.45 1.61
CA ASP A 105 0.10 -19.26 0.63
C ASP A 105 -0.08 -17.94 -0.13
N LYS A 106 -1.30 -17.65 -0.58
CA LYS A 106 -1.62 -16.39 -1.25
C LYS A 106 -1.43 -15.18 -0.34
N THR A 107 -1.75 -15.32 0.95
CA THR A 107 -1.57 -14.26 1.94
C THR A 107 -0.09 -13.99 2.18
N ILE A 108 0.72 -15.02 2.37
CA ILE A 108 2.18 -14.90 2.53
C ILE A 108 2.83 -14.34 1.27
N SER A 109 2.48 -14.87 0.10
CA SER A 109 2.99 -14.39 -1.20
C SER A 109 2.71 -12.90 -1.40
N THR A 110 1.48 -12.45 -1.15
CA THR A 110 1.08 -11.05 -1.37
C THR A 110 1.62 -10.11 -0.28
N ASN A 111 1.48 -10.49 1.00
CA ASN A 111 1.73 -9.56 2.10
C ASN A 111 3.19 -9.55 2.54
N VAL A 112 3.92 -10.65 2.34
CA VAL A 112 5.31 -10.80 2.82
C VAL A 112 6.28 -10.83 1.65
N THR A 113 6.18 -11.83 0.77
CA THR A 113 7.14 -12.04 -0.31
C THR A 113 7.14 -10.87 -1.29
N ALA A 114 5.95 -10.40 -1.71
CA ALA A 114 5.86 -9.26 -2.60
C ALA A 114 6.33 -7.96 -1.94
N THR A 115 6.13 -7.78 -0.63
CA THR A 115 6.69 -6.61 0.09
C THR A 115 8.21 -6.61 0.03
N ALA A 116 8.87 -7.74 0.32
CA ALA A 116 10.33 -7.86 0.22
C ALA A 116 10.84 -7.62 -1.21
N LEU A 117 10.14 -8.18 -2.21
CA LEU A 117 10.43 -7.98 -3.62
C LEU A 117 10.35 -6.49 -4.02
N LEU A 118 9.30 -5.81 -3.61
CA LEU A 118 9.10 -4.39 -3.92
C LEU A 118 10.13 -3.50 -3.21
N ILE A 119 10.52 -3.81 -1.98
CA ILE A 119 11.62 -3.13 -1.29
C ILE A 119 12.91 -3.24 -2.11
N ASN A 120 13.24 -4.42 -2.64
CA ASN A 120 14.43 -4.62 -3.48
C ASN A 120 14.38 -3.76 -4.76
N PHE A 121 13.23 -3.68 -5.41
CA PHE A 121 13.10 -2.89 -6.64
C PHE A 121 13.08 -1.38 -6.40
N ILE A 122 12.44 -0.93 -5.31
CA ILE A 122 12.30 0.51 -5.03
C ILE A 122 13.56 1.12 -4.42
N SER A 123 14.34 0.33 -3.65
CA SER A 123 15.51 0.85 -2.92
C SER A 123 16.49 1.64 -3.78
N PRO A 124 16.83 1.25 -5.01
CA PRO A 124 17.70 2.05 -5.87
C PRO A 124 17.02 3.28 -6.49
N LEU A 125 15.69 3.37 -6.46
CA LEU A 125 14.90 4.41 -7.10
C LEU A 125 14.34 5.43 -6.13
N ILE A 126 14.10 5.04 -4.88
CA ILE A 126 13.50 5.95 -3.92
C ILE A 126 14.50 7.03 -3.51
N ASN A 127 14.07 8.29 -3.60
CA ASN A 127 14.91 9.42 -3.24
C ASN A 127 15.37 9.28 -1.77
N LYS A 128 16.62 9.63 -1.48
CA LYS A 128 17.16 9.61 -0.09
C LYS A 128 16.37 10.47 0.88
N LYS A 129 15.72 11.51 0.40
CA LYS A 129 14.79 12.37 1.16
C LYS A 129 13.32 12.00 0.92
N GLY A 130 13.05 10.90 0.21
CA GLY A 130 11.71 10.41 -0.07
C GLY A 130 11.12 9.67 1.12
N ASP A 131 9.84 9.40 1.05
CA ASP A 131 9.07 8.73 2.08
C ASP A 131 8.51 7.40 1.59
N ALA A 132 8.65 6.35 2.40
CA ALA A 132 7.98 5.08 2.21
C ALA A 132 6.99 4.84 3.35
N LEU A 133 5.74 4.55 3.00
CA LEU A 133 4.62 4.42 3.93
C LEU A 133 4.04 3.01 3.89
N PHE A 134 3.99 2.39 5.05
CA PHE A 134 3.36 1.09 5.28
C PHE A 134 2.28 1.18 6.34
N PHE A 135 1.37 0.20 6.35
CA PHE A 135 0.23 0.20 7.25
C PHE A 135 0.29 -0.99 8.20
N ASP A 136 0.27 -0.73 9.50
CA ASP A 136 0.13 -1.76 10.52
C ASP A 136 -1.35 -2.06 10.79
N ASP A 137 -1.63 -3.32 11.11
CA ASP A 137 -2.92 -3.79 11.62
C ASP A 137 -2.63 -4.82 12.72
N PRO A 138 -2.73 -4.43 14.01
CA PRO A 138 -2.29 -5.25 15.14
C PRO A 138 -3.29 -6.37 15.44
N CYS A 139 -3.33 -7.38 14.59
CA CYS A 139 -4.19 -8.55 14.72
C CYS A 139 -3.43 -9.86 14.97
N SER A 140 -2.11 -9.78 15.22
CA SER A 140 -1.29 -10.93 15.60
C SER A 140 -1.84 -11.60 16.86
N GLY A 141 -1.95 -12.93 16.83
CA GLY A 141 -2.46 -13.73 17.95
C GLY A 141 -3.97 -13.62 18.21
N LYS A 142 -4.70 -12.77 17.50
CA LYS A 142 -6.15 -12.69 17.63
C LYS A 142 -6.83 -13.94 17.08
N LYS A 143 -7.91 -14.36 17.76
CA LYS A 143 -8.75 -15.50 17.34
C LYS A 143 -9.19 -15.34 15.88
N PHE A 144 -9.02 -16.38 15.08
CA PHE A 144 -9.36 -16.47 13.65
C PHE A 144 -8.48 -15.66 12.67
N TYR A 145 -7.52 -14.88 13.15
CA TYR A 145 -6.61 -14.08 12.31
C TYR A 145 -5.31 -14.81 11.92
N GLY A 146 -5.26 -16.15 12.02
CA GLY A 146 -4.03 -16.91 11.83
C GLY A 146 -3.25 -16.53 10.57
N ALA A 147 -3.85 -16.61 9.38
CA ALA A 147 -3.19 -16.27 8.12
C ALA A 147 -2.89 -14.77 8.01
N TYR A 148 -3.90 -13.93 8.20
CA TYR A 148 -3.75 -12.48 8.04
C TYR A 148 -2.80 -11.89 9.09
N GLY A 149 -3.02 -12.23 10.38
CA GLY A 149 -2.24 -11.69 11.49
C GLY A 149 -0.76 -12.08 11.44
N SER A 150 -0.45 -13.34 11.10
CA SER A 150 0.94 -13.77 10.91
C SER A 150 1.63 -13.05 9.75
N SER A 151 0.94 -12.91 8.62
CA SER A 151 1.47 -12.20 7.46
C SER A 151 1.72 -10.73 7.74
N LYS A 152 0.82 -10.05 8.47
CA LYS A 152 1.01 -8.65 8.87
C LYS A 152 2.19 -8.48 9.81
N SER A 153 2.35 -9.37 10.79
CA SER A 153 3.52 -9.34 11.69
C SER A 153 4.84 -9.53 10.93
N ALA A 154 4.87 -10.48 10.00
CA ALA A 154 6.04 -10.71 9.15
C ALA A 154 6.34 -9.50 8.23
N GLN A 155 5.32 -8.93 7.60
CA GLN A 155 5.44 -7.73 6.78
C GLN A 155 6.03 -6.56 7.57
N ILE A 156 5.48 -6.27 8.76
CA ILE A 156 5.95 -5.16 9.59
C ILE A 156 7.37 -5.41 10.08
N SER A 157 7.74 -6.65 10.42
CA SER A 157 9.12 -7.00 10.78
C SER A 157 10.11 -6.72 9.65
N LEU A 158 9.79 -7.09 8.39
CA LEU A 158 10.61 -6.75 7.22
C LEU A 158 10.77 -5.23 7.06
N VAL A 159 9.67 -4.50 7.15
CA VAL A 159 9.68 -3.04 7.01
C VAL A 159 10.48 -2.36 8.11
N GLN A 160 10.40 -2.83 9.35
CA GLN A 160 11.18 -2.30 10.48
C GLN A 160 12.68 -2.56 10.31
N SER A 161 13.07 -3.73 9.78
CA SER A 161 14.46 -4.01 9.43
C SER A 161 14.98 -3.02 8.40
N TRP A 162 14.25 -2.84 7.30
CA TRP A 162 14.60 -1.87 6.27
C TRP A 162 14.64 -0.43 6.80
N ALA A 163 13.69 -0.05 7.66
CA ALA A 163 13.69 1.26 8.31
C ALA A 163 14.97 1.50 9.16
N ASN A 164 15.43 0.47 9.87
CA ASN A 164 16.67 0.55 10.64
C ASN A 164 17.93 0.67 9.76
N GLU A 165 17.95 -0.01 8.62
CA GLU A 165 19.03 0.08 7.63
C GLU A 165 19.11 1.48 6.99
N CYS A 166 17.95 2.14 6.80
CA CYS A 166 17.86 3.45 6.15
C CYS A 166 18.06 4.66 7.08
N LYS A 167 18.15 4.47 8.40
CA LYS A 167 18.21 5.56 9.42
C LYS A 167 19.22 6.67 9.13
N THR A 168 20.37 6.32 8.59
CA THR A 168 21.47 7.27 8.41
C THR A 168 21.42 7.98 7.05
N PHE A 169 20.99 7.28 6.02
CA PHE A 169 21.12 7.77 4.64
C PHE A 169 19.79 7.82 3.86
N GLY A 170 18.67 7.64 4.56
CA GLY A 170 17.31 7.68 3.98
C GLY A 170 17.00 6.51 3.04
N PRO A 171 15.81 6.35 2.53
CA PRO A 171 14.61 7.18 2.69
C PRO A 171 13.99 7.14 4.10
N ASN A 172 13.00 8.01 4.35
CA ASN A 172 12.20 7.93 5.58
C ASN A 172 11.17 6.81 5.46
N ILE A 173 11.19 5.86 6.38
CA ILE A 173 10.24 4.75 6.38
C ILE A 173 9.31 4.87 7.56
N THR A 174 8.01 4.96 7.28
CA THR A 174 6.97 5.11 8.29
C THR A 174 6.02 3.92 8.26
N VAL A 175 5.83 3.30 9.42
CA VAL A 175 4.76 2.33 9.66
C VAL A 175 3.64 3.06 10.39
N PHE A 176 2.52 3.24 9.71
CA PHE A 176 1.36 3.95 10.23
C PHE A 176 0.25 2.97 10.61
N ARG A 177 -0.43 3.21 11.74
CA ARG A 177 -1.60 2.44 12.15
C ARG A 177 -2.87 3.23 11.84
N PRO A 178 -3.61 2.86 10.77
CA PRO A 178 -4.83 3.56 10.43
C PRO A 178 -5.97 3.24 11.42
N SER A 179 -6.85 4.21 11.59
CA SER A 179 -8.11 4.00 12.30
C SER A 179 -9.05 3.08 11.51
N PRO A 180 -10.00 2.42 12.17
CA PRO A 180 -11.06 1.69 11.48
C PRO A 180 -11.78 2.58 10.46
N MET A 181 -11.92 2.11 9.21
CA MET A 181 -12.50 2.91 8.13
C MET A 181 -13.42 2.09 7.21
N LYS A 182 -14.30 2.76 6.50
CA LYS A 182 -15.27 2.17 5.55
C LYS A 182 -14.55 1.57 4.34
N THR A 183 -14.06 0.33 4.47
CA THR A 183 -13.34 -0.40 3.40
C THR A 183 -13.90 -1.79 3.20
N ALA A 184 -13.66 -2.37 2.02
CA ALA A 184 -14.01 -3.76 1.75
C ALA A 184 -13.24 -4.75 2.65
N LEU A 185 -12.01 -4.40 3.05
CA LEU A 185 -11.23 -5.16 4.02
C LEU A 185 -11.96 -5.21 5.38
N ARG A 186 -12.37 -4.04 5.89
CA ARG A 186 -13.09 -3.94 7.17
C ARG A 186 -14.42 -4.71 7.14
N ALA A 187 -15.19 -4.53 6.07
CA ALA A 187 -16.46 -5.24 5.90
C ALA A 187 -16.30 -6.77 5.82
N ARG A 188 -15.18 -7.28 5.32
CA ARG A 188 -14.88 -8.71 5.30
C ARG A 188 -14.66 -9.28 6.71
N PHE A 189 -13.95 -8.55 7.56
CA PHE A 189 -13.63 -9.00 8.92
C PHE A 189 -14.77 -8.73 9.92
N PHE A 190 -15.55 -7.68 9.67
CA PHE A 190 -16.62 -7.23 10.56
C PHE A 190 -17.91 -6.94 9.76
N PRO A 191 -18.56 -7.98 9.20
CA PRO A 191 -19.73 -7.79 8.33
C PRO A 191 -20.94 -7.18 9.03
N GLY A 192 -21.06 -7.34 10.36
CA GLY A 192 -22.15 -6.78 11.19
C GLY A 192 -21.82 -5.42 11.82
N GLU A 193 -20.67 -4.82 11.54
CA GLU A 193 -20.28 -3.53 12.12
C GLU A 193 -21.08 -2.36 11.51
N ASN A 194 -21.53 -1.45 12.36
CA ASN A 194 -22.18 -0.22 11.87
C ASN A 194 -21.18 0.63 11.09
N LYS A 195 -21.45 0.84 9.81
CA LYS A 195 -20.55 1.62 8.94
C LYS A 195 -20.57 3.12 9.24
N GLU A 196 -21.60 3.63 9.92
CA GLU A 196 -21.69 5.06 10.26
C GLU A 196 -20.64 5.48 11.28
N ASP A 197 -20.21 4.55 12.14
CA ASP A 197 -19.18 4.78 13.16
C ASP A 197 -17.75 4.75 12.59
N LEU A 198 -17.58 4.43 11.30
CA LEU A 198 -16.30 4.30 10.65
C LEU A 198 -15.92 5.56 9.89
N LEU A 199 -14.63 5.93 9.96
CA LEU A 199 -14.08 7.01 9.16
C LEU A 199 -14.14 6.70 7.66
N SER A 200 -14.22 7.72 6.83
CA SER A 200 -14.00 7.53 5.39
C SER A 200 -12.50 7.37 5.10
N PRO A 201 -12.12 6.56 4.09
CA PRO A 201 -10.72 6.48 3.66
C PRO A 201 -10.11 7.82 3.27
N LYS A 202 -10.90 8.79 2.80
CA LYS A 202 -10.43 10.14 2.46
C LYS A 202 -9.98 10.93 3.69
N ILE A 203 -10.75 10.88 4.78
CA ILE A 203 -10.38 11.53 6.05
C ILE A 203 -9.11 10.90 6.60
N GLU A 204 -9.03 9.56 6.59
CA GLU A 204 -7.86 8.86 7.08
C GLU A 204 -6.60 9.14 6.22
N ALA A 205 -6.73 9.24 4.89
CA ALA A 205 -5.63 9.62 4.02
C ALA A 205 -5.10 11.03 4.34
N GLN A 206 -5.98 11.98 4.61
CA GLN A 206 -5.58 13.34 5.05
C GLN A 206 -4.80 13.28 6.37
N ARG A 207 -5.28 12.52 7.37
CA ARG A 207 -4.61 12.35 8.66
C ARG A 207 -3.22 11.71 8.52
N VAL A 208 -3.12 10.68 7.69
CA VAL A 208 -1.85 10.01 7.38
C VAL A 208 -0.84 11.00 6.80
N LEU A 209 -1.25 11.74 5.77
CA LEU A 209 -0.35 12.66 5.06
C LEU A 209 0.03 13.87 5.93
N ALA A 210 -0.88 14.40 6.74
CA ALA A 210 -0.57 15.46 7.73
C ALA A 210 0.51 14.95 8.71
N THR A 211 0.38 13.75 9.25
CA THR A 211 1.38 13.17 10.16
C THR A 211 2.77 13.03 9.52
N LEU A 212 2.84 12.86 8.19
CA LEU A 212 4.10 12.68 7.47
C LEU A 212 4.75 14.02 7.07
N PHE A 213 3.95 14.98 6.63
CA PHE A 213 4.46 16.22 6.01
C PHE A 213 4.49 17.43 6.96
N ASP A 214 3.83 17.36 8.12
CA ASP A 214 3.86 18.41 9.16
C ASP A 214 4.99 18.19 10.19
N ARG A 215 6.05 17.43 9.82
CA ARG A 215 7.23 17.16 10.64
C ARG A 215 8.25 18.29 10.59
#